data_38d0f9b2a3bfdf9508c8c1b24bbd16c1
#
_entry.id   38d0f9b2a3bfdf9508c8c1b24bbd16c1
#
_cell.length_a   1.000
_cell.length_b   1.000
_cell.length_c   1.000
_cell.angle_alpha   90.00
_cell.angle_beta   90.00
_cell.angle_gamma   90.00
#
_symmetry.space_group_name_H-M   'P 1'
#
loop_
_entity.id
_entity.type
_entity.pdbx_description
1 polymer ?
#
loop_
_entity_poly.entity_id
_entity_poly.type
_entity_poly.pdbx_seq_one_letter_code
_entity_poly.pdbx_strand_id
1 'polypeptide(L)'
;MDNWDEIRTAYNVARVGTVSGAAEVLGVHHATVIRHIDALEDRLGVKLFQRHARGYTPTEAGEDLLRVAQATDDQFAQLSGRIKG
;
A
#
# COMPACT_ATOMS: atom_id res chain seq x y z
N MET A 1 -4.02 -12.91 -7.99
CA MET A 1 -4.48 -11.56 -7.62
C MET A 1 -4.07 -10.59 -8.71
N ASP A 2 -5.05 -9.89 -9.23
CA ASP A 2 -4.85 -9.01 -10.39
C ASP A 2 -4.65 -7.55 -10.00
N ASN A 3 -4.40 -7.30 -8.71
CA ASN A 3 -4.52 -5.95 -8.15
C ASN A 3 -3.24 -5.46 -7.51
N TRP A 4 -2.12 -5.78 -8.13
CA TRP A 4 -0.81 -5.38 -7.59
C TRP A 4 -0.69 -3.88 -7.41
N ASP A 5 -1.27 -3.07 -8.32
CA ASP A 5 -1.23 -1.62 -8.20
C ASP A 5 -1.98 -1.14 -6.96
N GLU A 6 -3.12 -1.76 -6.67
CA GLU A 6 -3.90 -1.43 -5.46
C GLU A 6 -3.16 -1.85 -4.20
N ILE A 7 -2.56 -3.03 -4.20
CA ILE A 7 -1.78 -3.53 -3.07
C ILE A 7 -0.54 -2.66 -2.84
N ARG A 8 0.14 -2.29 -3.89
CA ARG A 8 1.31 -1.40 -3.83
C ARG A 8 0.92 -0.03 -3.28
N THR A 9 -0.22 0.49 -3.71
CA THR A 9 -0.76 1.75 -3.20
C THR A 9 -1.05 1.65 -1.71
N ALA A 10 -1.74 0.59 -1.28
CA ALA A 10 -2.06 0.36 0.14
C ALA A 10 -0.80 0.21 0.98
N TYR A 11 0.19 -0.50 0.48
CA TYR A 11 1.49 -0.65 1.15
C TYR A 11 2.14 0.73 1.37
N ASN A 12 2.15 1.57 0.36
CA ASN A 12 2.77 2.89 0.48
C ASN A 12 1.99 3.81 1.43
N VAL A 13 0.66 3.73 1.44
CA VAL A 13 -0.16 4.49 2.40
C VAL A 13 0.13 4.01 3.83
N ALA A 14 0.22 2.70 4.04
CA ALA A 14 0.53 2.14 5.36
C ALA A 14 1.91 2.58 5.85
N ARG A 15 2.89 2.56 4.96
CA ARG A 15 4.28 2.91 5.28
C ARG A 15 4.47 4.40 5.54
N VAL A 16 3.88 5.23 4.68
CA VAL A 16 4.05 6.69 4.74
C VAL A 16 3.07 7.35 5.71
N GLY A 17 1.88 6.79 5.83
CA GLY A 17 0.85 7.27 6.77
C GLY A 17 -0.12 8.30 6.21
N THR A 18 0.10 8.81 5.00
CA THR A 18 -0.79 9.80 4.38
C THR A 18 -1.02 9.47 2.91
N VAL A 19 -2.19 9.88 2.43
CA VAL A 19 -2.53 9.80 0.99
C VAL A 19 -1.60 10.69 0.17
N SER A 20 -1.34 11.91 0.65
CA SER A 20 -0.47 12.86 -0.05
C SER A 20 0.95 12.32 -0.19
N GLY A 21 1.50 11.77 0.88
CA GLY A 21 2.84 11.18 0.86
C GLY A 21 2.93 9.98 -0.07
N ALA A 22 1.94 9.10 -0.02
CA ALA A 22 1.87 7.94 -0.92
C ALA A 22 1.74 8.36 -2.39
N ALA A 23 0.91 9.35 -2.67
CA ALA A 23 0.74 9.89 -4.02
C ALA A 23 2.05 10.43 -4.57
N GLU A 24 2.80 11.13 -3.73
CA GLU A 24 4.11 11.67 -4.12
C GLU A 24 5.10 10.54 -4.43
N VAL A 25 5.20 9.55 -3.57
CA VAL A 25 6.10 8.39 -3.78
C VAL A 25 5.74 7.64 -5.06
N LEU A 26 4.45 7.45 -5.32
CA LEU A 26 3.98 6.68 -6.47
C LEU A 26 3.91 7.50 -7.76
N GLY A 27 4.00 8.81 -7.68
CA GLY A 27 3.90 9.70 -8.83
C GLY A 27 2.51 9.73 -9.45
N VAL A 28 1.47 9.67 -8.59
CA VAL A 28 0.06 9.67 -9.03
C VAL A 28 -0.72 10.74 -8.27
N HIS A 29 -1.95 10.98 -8.70
CA HIS A 29 -2.84 11.93 -8.01
C HIS A 29 -3.43 11.32 -6.74
N HIS A 30 -3.79 12.16 -5.78
CA HIS A 30 -4.47 11.76 -4.54
C HIS A 30 -5.73 10.93 -4.82
N ALA A 31 -6.50 11.34 -5.81
CA ALA A 31 -7.74 10.63 -6.19
C ALA A 31 -7.46 9.18 -6.63
N THR A 32 -6.33 8.95 -7.27
CA THR A 32 -5.92 7.61 -7.67
C THR A 32 -5.59 6.75 -6.44
N VAL A 33 -4.89 7.31 -5.47
CA VAL A 33 -4.58 6.62 -4.22
C VAL A 33 -5.87 6.21 -3.50
N ILE A 34 -6.79 7.15 -3.32
CA ILE A 34 -8.06 6.91 -2.64
C ILE A 34 -8.88 5.83 -3.37
N ARG A 35 -8.95 5.93 -4.69
CA ARG A 35 -9.68 4.95 -5.52
C ARG A 35 -9.10 3.55 -5.36
N HIS A 36 -7.77 3.41 -5.34
CA HIS A 36 -7.11 2.12 -5.15
C HIS A 36 -7.41 1.53 -3.78
N ILE A 37 -7.36 2.35 -2.73
CA ILE A 37 -7.67 1.91 -1.37
C ILE A 37 -9.13 1.46 -1.27
N ASP A 38 -10.04 2.27 -1.79
CA ASP A 38 -11.48 1.96 -1.75
C ASP A 38 -11.77 0.64 -2.50
N ALA A 39 -11.19 0.46 -3.67
CA ALA A 39 -11.37 -0.74 -4.48
C ALA A 39 -10.83 -1.98 -3.77
N LEU A 40 -9.67 -1.86 -3.16
CA LEU A 40 -9.05 -2.98 -2.45
C LEU A 40 -9.85 -3.36 -1.20
N GLU A 41 -10.26 -2.39 -0.40
CA GLU A 41 -11.09 -2.63 0.78
C GLU A 41 -12.42 -3.29 0.40
N ASP A 42 -13.02 -2.82 -0.69
CA ASP A 42 -14.27 -3.35 -1.20
C ASP A 42 -14.12 -4.82 -1.63
N ARG A 43 -13.08 -5.11 -2.36
CA ARG A 43 -12.78 -6.46 -2.85
C ARG A 43 -12.48 -7.43 -1.70
N LEU A 44 -11.73 -6.98 -0.70
CA LEU A 44 -11.38 -7.81 0.46
C LEU A 44 -12.51 -7.90 1.48
N GLY A 45 -13.48 -6.99 1.41
CA GLY A 45 -14.59 -6.93 2.36
C GLY A 45 -14.17 -6.53 3.76
N VAL A 46 -13.07 -5.78 3.89
CA VAL A 46 -12.53 -5.36 5.19
C VAL A 46 -11.87 -4.00 5.05
N LYS A 47 -11.92 -3.20 6.09
CA LYS A 47 -11.21 -1.93 6.13
C LYS A 47 -9.73 -2.17 6.43
N LEU A 48 -8.88 -1.56 5.64
CA LEU A 48 -7.43 -1.62 5.83
C LEU A 48 -6.91 -0.43 6.62
N PHE A 49 -7.67 0.67 6.64
CA PHE A 49 -7.25 1.91 7.29
C PHE A 49 -8.38 2.56 8.06
N GLN A 50 -8.01 3.19 9.16
CA GLN A 50 -8.81 4.21 9.82
C GLN A 50 -8.40 5.56 9.24
N ARG A 51 -9.37 6.33 8.76
CA ARG A 51 -9.11 7.60 8.06
C ARG A 51 -9.32 8.75 9.03
N HIS A 52 -8.28 9.54 9.22
CA HIS A 52 -8.28 10.69 10.14
C HIS A 52 -7.90 11.96 9.37
N ALA A 53 -8.12 13.11 10.00
CA ALA A 53 -7.72 14.39 9.43
C ALA A 53 -6.20 14.45 9.16
N ARG A 54 -5.40 13.74 9.96
CA ARG A 54 -3.93 13.76 9.85
C ARG A 54 -3.35 12.64 8.99
N GLY A 55 -4.16 11.69 8.60
CA GLY A 55 -3.66 10.59 7.79
C GLY A 55 -4.47 9.32 7.92
N TYR A 56 -3.90 8.25 7.41
CA TYR A 56 -4.49 6.92 7.38
C TYR A 56 -3.69 6.00 8.32
N THR A 57 -4.37 5.45 9.31
CA THR A 57 -3.74 4.51 10.26
C THR A 57 -4.17 3.09 9.91
N PRO A 58 -3.25 2.14 9.74
CA PRO A 58 -3.65 0.77 9.42
C PRO A 58 -4.51 0.14 10.51
N THR A 59 -5.54 -0.60 10.10
CA THR A 59 -6.28 -1.50 10.98
C THR A 59 -5.43 -2.76 11.17
N GLU A 60 -5.92 -3.74 11.92
CA GLU A 60 -5.25 -5.03 12.04
C GLU A 60 -5.02 -5.68 10.67
N ALA A 61 -6.04 -5.63 9.80
CA ALA A 61 -5.91 -6.13 8.42
C ALA A 61 -4.88 -5.33 7.63
N GLY A 62 -4.84 -4.01 7.81
CA GLY A 62 -3.84 -3.14 7.18
C GLY A 62 -2.43 -3.44 7.66
N GLU A 63 -2.26 -3.74 8.94
CA GLU A 63 -0.96 -4.15 9.50
C GLU A 63 -0.50 -5.48 8.89
N ASP A 64 -1.40 -6.43 8.70
CA ASP A 64 -1.11 -7.71 8.05
C ASP A 64 -0.66 -7.49 6.61
N LEU A 65 -1.36 -6.63 5.88
CA LEU A 65 -0.99 -6.27 4.51
C LEU A 65 0.40 -5.64 4.47
N LEU A 66 0.68 -4.72 5.37
CA LEU A 66 1.99 -4.05 5.44
C LEU A 66 3.11 -5.06 5.66
N ARG A 67 2.90 -6.01 6.58
CA ARG A 67 3.90 -7.03 6.90
C ARG A 67 4.21 -7.94 5.70
N VAL A 68 3.16 -8.40 5.02
CA VAL A 68 3.30 -9.28 3.85
C VAL A 68 3.93 -8.52 2.68
N ALA A 69 3.47 -7.31 2.43
CA ALA A 69 3.99 -6.49 1.34
C ALA A 69 5.45 -6.09 1.57
N GLN A 70 5.83 -5.81 2.81
CA GLN A 70 7.21 -5.50 3.16
C GLN A 70 8.12 -6.71 2.87
N ALA A 71 7.70 -7.89 3.28
CA ALA A 71 8.45 -9.12 3.02
C ALA A 71 8.61 -9.38 1.52
N THR A 72 7.56 -9.12 0.74
CA THR A 72 7.58 -9.26 -0.71
C THR A 72 8.55 -8.27 -1.36
N ASP A 73 8.51 -7.03 -0.91
CA ASP A 73 9.40 -5.97 -1.40
C ASP A 73 10.86 -6.33 -1.11
N ASP A 74 11.15 -6.83 0.08
CA ASP A 74 12.49 -7.28 0.48
C ASP A 74 12.98 -8.43 -0.42
N GLN A 75 12.10 -9.37 -0.74
CA GLN A 75 12.42 -10.49 -1.63
C GLN A 75 12.76 -10.01 -3.04
N PHE A 76 12.00 -9.06 -3.57
CA PHE A 76 12.29 -8.48 -4.88
C PHE A 76 13.59 -7.69 -4.88
N ALA A 77 13.91 -7.00 -3.81
CA ALA A 77 15.18 -6.28 -3.67
C ALA A 77 16.36 -7.24 -3.69
N GLN A 78 16.24 -8.37 -2.97
CA GLN A 78 17.27 -9.42 -2.97
C GLN A 78 17.42 -10.05 -4.33
N LEU A 79 16.33 -10.35 -5.01
CA LEU A 79 16.34 -10.91 -6.36
C LEU A 79 17.04 -9.96 -7.33
N SER A 80 16.72 -8.67 -7.26
CA SER A 80 17.32 -7.64 -8.10
C SER A 80 18.85 -7.60 -7.91
N GLY A 81 19.30 -7.69 -6.67
CA GLY A 81 20.72 -7.73 -6.33
C GLY A 81 21.42 -8.97 -6.92
N ARG A 82 20.78 -10.13 -6.83
CA ARG A 82 21.32 -11.38 -7.40
C ARG A 82 21.41 -11.33 -8.93
N ILE A 83 20.41 -10.75 -9.57
CA ILE A 83 20.39 -10.63 -11.04
C ILE A 83 21.49 -9.69 -11.52
N LYS A 84 21.69 -8.59 -10.82
CA LYS A 84 22.69 -7.57 -11.21
C LYS A 84 24.10 -7.95 -10.80
N GLY A 85 24.20 -8.72 -9.76
CA GLY A 85 25.48 -9.07 -9.16
C GLY A 85 26.16 -10.20 -9.82
#